data_5f4fbc994f7408aaf4328405f1799588
#
_entry.id   5f4fbc994f7408aaf4328405f1799588
#
_cell.length_a   1.000
_cell.length_b   1.000
_cell.length_c   1.000
_cell.angle_alpha   90.00
_cell.angle_beta   90.00
_cell.angle_gamma   90.00
#
_symmetry.space_group_name_H-M   'P 1'
#
loop_
_entity.id
_entity.type
_entity.pdbx_description
1 polymer ?
#
loop_
_entity_poly.entity_id
_entity_poly.type
_entity_poly.pdbx_seq_one_letter_code
_entity_poly.pdbx_strand_id
1 'polypeptide(L)'
;MSTQQWNILKTSFPKSNKLAASRSTCKTRRVLGIDPGLANTGWGIIDWNGARFTLVKYGVIETAASEIHGTRLLTVYNHLNAIIQEYKPAEAAMETLYFAKNQTSAMSVAEARGVVTLCLAQNCVPLGEYKPNQIKQAVTGSGAADKELVERYVQLLLGLATPPKPDHAADALAGAITHVHFSGPLQQ
;
A
#
# COMPACT_ATOMS: atom_id res chain seq x y z
N MET A 1 9.41 19.43 44.33
CA MET A 1 9.11 19.40 42.89
C MET A 1 9.69 18.12 42.36
N SER A 2 8.87 17.10 42.10
CA SER A 2 9.31 15.75 41.77
C SER A 2 9.40 15.60 40.25
N THR A 3 10.56 15.23 39.76
CA THR A 3 10.88 14.90 38.39
C THR A 3 10.26 13.52 38.07
N GLN A 4 9.18 13.47 37.34
CA GLN A 4 8.66 12.21 36.79
C GLN A 4 9.54 11.77 35.61
N GLN A 5 10.27 10.69 35.82
CA GLN A 5 11.02 10.00 34.79
C GLN A 5 10.02 9.27 33.84
N TRP A 6 10.08 9.61 32.55
CA TRP A 6 9.41 8.85 31.48
C TRP A 6 10.17 7.54 31.25
N ASN A 7 9.65 6.45 31.79
CA ASN A 7 10.13 5.11 31.44
C ASN A 7 9.63 4.73 30.03
N ILE A 8 10.53 4.85 29.06
CA ILE A 8 10.31 4.30 27.72
C ILE A 8 10.39 2.78 27.85
N LEU A 9 9.27 2.12 27.71
CA LEU A 9 9.19 0.65 27.63
C LEU A 9 10.02 0.16 26.43
N LYS A 10 11.16 -0.45 26.74
CA LYS A 10 11.95 -1.20 25.75
C LYS A 10 11.18 -2.49 25.43
N THR A 11 10.37 -2.45 24.39
CA THR A 11 9.81 -3.67 23.80
C THR A 11 10.92 -4.39 23.07
N SER A 12 11.39 -5.50 23.61
CA SER A 12 12.34 -6.40 22.95
C SER A 12 11.61 -7.15 21.82
N PHE A 13 12.05 -6.93 20.58
CA PHE A 13 11.61 -7.74 19.44
C PHE A 13 12.05 -9.20 19.64
N PRO A 14 11.17 -10.18 19.39
CA PRO A 14 11.56 -11.58 19.48
C PRO A 14 12.60 -11.91 18.41
N LYS A 15 13.71 -12.53 18.85
CA LYS A 15 14.76 -13.06 17.96
C LYS A 15 14.18 -14.20 17.13
N SER A 16 14.39 -14.14 15.81
CA SER A 16 13.99 -15.16 14.85
C SER A 16 14.55 -16.54 15.23
N ASN A 17 13.66 -17.49 15.44
CA ASN A 17 14.01 -18.89 15.63
C ASN A 17 14.19 -19.56 14.25
N LYS A 18 15.40 -20.05 13.95
CA LYS A 18 15.67 -20.86 12.76
C LYS A 18 15.03 -22.22 12.93
N LEU A 19 14.09 -22.57 12.07
CA LEU A 19 13.61 -23.96 11.93
C LEU A 19 13.58 -24.40 10.46
N ALA A 20 14.29 -25.48 10.27
CA ALA A 20 14.27 -26.52 9.23
C ALA A 20 13.51 -26.31 7.92
N ALA A 21 14.25 -26.50 6.83
CA ALA A 21 13.78 -26.62 5.45
C ALA A 21 12.72 -27.73 5.29
N SER A 22 11.51 -27.34 4.89
CA SER A 22 10.52 -28.26 4.34
C SER A 22 10.10 -27.76 2.95
N ARG A 23 9.88 -28.70 2.05
CA ARG A 23 9.58 -28.55 0.63
C ARG A 23 8.74 -27.33 0.30
N SER A 24 9.22 -26.53 -0.65
CA SER A 24 8.62 -25.33 -1.23
C SER A 24 7.18 -25.58 -1.71
N THR A 25 6.21 -25.36 -0.85
CA THR A 25 4.90 -24.90 -1.28
C THR A 25 5.08 -23.41 -1.56
N CYS A 26 4.96 -23.00 -2.80
CA CYS A 26 5.04 -21.58 -3.20
C CYS A 26 4.00 -20.81 -2.38
N LYS A 27 4.47 -20.17 -1.31
CA LYS A 27 3.60 -19.49 -0.35
C LYS A 27 3.06 -18.24 -1.02
N THR A 28 1.75 -18.19 -1.24
CA THR A 28 1.09 -17.02 -1.82
C THR A 28 1.40 -15.78 -0.97
N ARG A 29 1.93 -14.72 -1.60
CA ARG A 29 2.17 -13.40 -0.98
C ARG A 29 0.97 -12.53 -1.27
N ARG A 30 0.31 -12.05 -0.22
CA ARG A 30 -0.77 -11.05 -0.32
C ARG A 30 -0.20 -9.67 -0.07
N VAL A 31 -0.37 -8.77 -1.04
CA VAL A 31 0.15 -7.40 -1.00
C VAL A 31 -1.00 -6.41 -1.12
N LEU A 32 -0.99 -5.40 -0.26
CA LEU A 32 -1.90 -4.26 -0.27
C LEU A 32 -1.20 -3.07 -0.91
N GLY A 33 -1.66 -2.60 -2.05
CA GLY A 33 -1.28 -1.31 -2.62
C GLY A 33 -2.18 -0.21 -2.10
N ILE A 34 -1.63 0.99 -1.90
CA ILE A 34 -2.36 2.15 -1.40
C ILE A 34 -1.91 3.39 -2.17
N ASP A 35 -2.89 4.18 -2.62
CA ASP A 35 -2.71 5.53 -3.18
C ASP A 35 -3.39 6.54 -2.24
N PRO A 36 -2.63 7.17 -1.31
CA PRO A 36 -3.21 7.99 -0.25
C PRO A 36 -3.68 9.35 -0.75
N GLY A 37 -4.94 9.66 -0.47
CA GLY A 37 -5.50 11.00 -0.63
C GLY A 37 -6.61 11.25 0.38
N LEU A 38 -6.77 12.49 0.86
CA LEU A 38 -7.78 12.79 1.87
C LEU A 38 -9.21 12.65 1.32
N ALA A 39 -9.45 13.10 0.08
CA ALA A 39 -10.75 12.95 -0.56
C ALA A 39 -10.99 11.51 -1.06
N ASN A 40 -9.98 10.92 -1.64
CA ASN A 40 -10.02 9.59 -2.22
C ASN A 40 -8.73 8.86 -1.87
N THR A 41 -8.81 7.79 -1.08
CA THR A 41 -7.69 6.88 -0.85
C THR A 41 -7.95 5.61 -1.64
N GLY A 42 -7.18 5.40 -2.71
CA GLY A 42 -7.20 4.16 -3.50
C GLY A 42 -6.55 3.01 -2.74
N TRP A 43 -7.11 1.81 -2.88
CA TRP A 43 -6.50 0.60 -2.35
C TRP A 43 -6.74 -0.59 -3.28
N GLY A 44 -5.81 -1.55 -3.25
CA GLY A 44 -5.93 -2.77 -4.03
C GLY A 44 -5.15 -3.91 -3.42
N ILE A 45 -5.71 -5.10 -3.42
CA ILE A 45 -5.12 -6.31 -2.86
C ILE A 45 -4.90 -7.32 -3.97
N ILE A 46 -3.68 -7.80 -4.06
CA ILE A 46 -3.28 -8.86 -5.00
C ILE A 46 -2.62 -10.01 -4.25
N ASP A 47 -2.77 -11.20 -4.81
CA ASP A 47 -2.02 -12.39 -4.43
C ASP A 47 -0.98 -12.70 -5.50
N TRP A 48 0.26 -13.00 -5.07
CA TRP A 48 1.34 -13.49 -5.92
C TRP A 48 1.74 -14.91 -5.50
N ASN A 49 1.70 -15.84 -6.44
CA ASN A 49 2.03 -17.24 -6.20
C ASN A 49 3.40 -17.69 -6.77
N GLY A 50 4.28 -16.73 -7.10
CA GLY A 50 5.57 -16.99 -7.72
C GLY A 50 5.56 -17.02 -9.25
N ALA A 51 4.38 -17.10 -9.90
CA ALA A 51 4.24 -17.16 -11.35
C ALA A 51 3.26 -16.14 -11.94
N ARG A 52 2.18 -15.85 -11.22
CA ARG A 52 1.13 -14.94 -11.70
C ARG A 52 0.52 -14.13 -10.55
N PHE A 53 0.02 -12.96 -10.90
CA PHE A 53 -0.82 -12.15 -10.05
C PHE A 53 -2.27 -12.61 -10.10
N THR A 54 -2.96 -12.46 -8.98
CA THR A 54 -4.41 -12.67 -8.89
C THR A 54 -5.00 -11.50 -8.14
N LEU A 55 -5.98 -10.82 -8.73
CA LEU A 55 -6.73 -9.79 -8.04
C LEU A 55 -7.59 -10.41 -6.94
N VAL A 56 -7.48 -9.88 -5.71
CA VAL A 56 -8.36 -10.25 -4.60
C VAL A 56 -9.51 -9.27 -4.48
N LYS A 57 -9.18 -7.98 -4.33
CA LYS A 57 -10.18 -6.90 -4.21
C LYS A 57 -9.50 -5.55 -4.43
N TYR A 58 -10.27 -4.54 -4.79
CA TYR A 58 -9.83 -3.15 -4.84
C TYR A 58 -11.00 -2.20 -4.60
N GLY A 59 -10.71 -0.94 -4.33
CA GLY A 59 -11.71 0.09 -4.14
C GLY A 59 -11.11 1.44 -3.80
N VAL A 60 -11.98 2.36 -3.39
CA VAL A 60 -11.60 3.69 -2.90
C VAL A 60 -12.32 3.96 -1.60
N ILE A 61 -11.61 4.57 -0.67
CA ILE A 61 -12.17 5.16 0.56
C ILE A 61 -12.43 6.62 0.22
N GLU A 62 -13.68 7.03 0.24
CA GLU A 62 -14.11 8.39 -0.09
C GLU A 62 -14.46 9.16 1.18
N THR A 63 -14.12 10.45 1.23
CA THR A 63 -14.54 11.36 2.30
C THR A 63 -15.08 12.66 1.71
N ALA A 64 -16.16 13.18 2.26
CA ALA A 64 -16.79 14.40 1.76
C ALA A 64 -16.02 15.65 2.20
N ALA A 65 -15.88 16.64 1.29
CA ALA A 65 -15.23 17.90 1.60
C ALA A 65 -15.97 18.75 2.67
N SER A 66 -17.25 18.48 2.88
CA SER A 66 -18.10 19.10 3.92
C SER A 66 -17.86 18.57 5.33
N GLU A 67 -17.18 17.43 5.47
CA GLU A 67 -16.88 16.86 6.77
C GLU A 67 -15.70 17.56 7.45
N ILE A 68 -15.69 17.51 8.78
CA ILE A 68 -14.57 18.03 9.59
C ILE A 68 -13.29 17.27 9.22
N HIS A 69 -12.20 18.00 9.02
CA HIS A 69 -10.93 17.45 8.55
C HIS A 69 -10.45 16.23 9.35
N GLY A 70 -10.45 16.32 10.69
CA GLY A 70 -10.07 15.19 11.54
C GLY A 70 -10.98 13.96 11.40
N THR A 71 -12.29 14.18 11.17
CA THR A 71 -13.25 13.10 10.90
C THR A 71 -12.92 12.38 9.60
N ARG A 72 -12.54 13.12 8.55
CA ARG A 72 -12.09 12.55 7.28
C ARG A 72 -10.86 11.64 7.45
N LEU A 73 -9.87 12.12 8.18
CA LEU A 73 -8.68 11.30 8.49
C LEU A 73 -9.03 10.04 9.29
N LEU A 74 -9.96 10.15 10.25
CA LEU A 74 -10.44 9.01 11.02
C LEU A 74 -11.22 8.02 10.14
N THR A 75 -11.98 8.49 9.17
CA THR A 75 -12.68 7.66 8.18
C THR A 75 -11.68 6.85 7.35
N VAL A 76 -10.63 7.49 6.84
CA VAL A 76 -9.55 6.79 6.12
C VAL A 76 -8.91 5.72 7.00
N TYR A 77 -8.55 6.06 8.24
CA TYR A 77 -7.97 5.11 9.20
C TYR A 77 -8.88 3.89 9.44
N ASN A 78 -10.14 4.13 9.78
CA ASN A 78 -11.07 3.05 10.16
C ASN A 78 -11.34 2.09 8.99
N HIS A 79 -11.56 2.61 7.78
CA HIS A 79 -11.78 1.78 6.61
C HIS A 79 -10.53 0.99 6.22
N LEU A 80 -9.35 1.64 6.24
CA LEU A 80 -8.09 0.95 5.94
C LEU A 80 -7.81 -0.15 6.97
N ASN A 81 -8.03 0.12 8.25
CA ASN A 81 -7.88 -0.88 9.31
C ASN A 81 -8.83 -2.07 9.09
N ALA A 82 -10.09 -1.83 8.73
CA ALA A 82 -11.05 -2.89 8.41
C ALA A 82 -10.58 -3.74 7.21
N ILE A 83 -10.06 -3.11 6.15
CA ILE A 83 -9.49 -3.79 4.99
C ILE A 83 -8.32 -4.68 5.40
N ILE A 84 -7.40 -4.17 6.22
CA ILE A 84 -6.24 -4.94 6.72
C ILE A 84 -6.71 -6.14 7.54
N GLN A 85 -7.67 -5.95 8.43
CA GLN A 85 -8.21 -7.03 9.28
C GLN A 85 -8.94 -8.11 8.46
N GLU A 86 -9.67 -7.71 7.43
CA GLU A 86 -10.42 -8.63 6.56
C GLU A 86 -9.48 -9.44 5.65
N TYR A 87 -8.58 -8.75 4.94
CA TYR A 87 -7.77 -9.38 3.91
C TYR A 87 -6.41 -9.88 4.40
N LYS A 88 -5.92 -9.41 5.54
CA LYS A 88 -4.66 -9.81 6.18
C LYS A 88 -3.47 -9.80 5.23
N PRO A 89 -3.15 -8.65 4.59
CA PRO A 89 -1.99 -8.55 3.71
C PRO A 89 -0.70 -8.79 4.51
N ALA A 90 0.25 -9.47 3.90
CA ALA A 90 1.57 -9.70 4.50
C ALA A 90 2.46 -8.46 4.40
N GLU A 91 2.21 -7.63 3.39
CA GLU A 91 3.02 -6.47 3.03
C GLU A 91 2.14 -5.41 2.41
N ALA A 92 2.59 -4.15 2.44
CA ALA A 92 1.93 -3.04 1.77
C ALA A 92 2.90 -2.26 0.87
N ALA A 93 2.34 -1.56 -0.10
CA ALA A 93 3.07 -0.70 -1.03
C ALA A 93 2.38 0.65 -1.20
N MET A 94 3.18 1.70 -1.34
CA MET A 94 2.70 3.06 -1.55
C MET A 94 3.66 3.83 -2.46
N GLU A 95 3.13 4.77 -3.25
CA GLU A 95 3.98 5.68 -4.01
C GLU A 95 4.64 6.70 -3.07
N THR A 96 5.92 7.05 -3.28
CA THR A 96 6.58 8.13 -2.55
C THR A 96 5.98 9.48 -2.90
N LEU A 97 5.72 10.30 -1.87
CA LEU A 97 5.22 11.65 -2.09
C LEU A 97 6.31 12.53 -2.72
N TYR A 98 6.03 13.05 -3.91
CA TYR A 98 6.79 14.15 -4.48
C TYR A 98 6.02 15.45 -4.24
N PHE A 99 6.66 16.43 -3.62
CA PHE A 99 6.07 17.75 -3.45
C PHE A 99 5.90 18.41 -4.82
N ALA A 100 4.69 18.32 -5.37
CA ALA A 100 4.29 19.06 -6.55
C ALA A 100 4.11 20.55 -6.21
N LYS A 101 4.06 21.40 -7.22
CA LYS A 101 3.99 22.86 -7.11
C LYS A 101 2.80 23.42 -6.31
N ASN A 102 1.80 22.60 -5.95
CA ASN A 102 0.60 23.02 -5.22
C ASN A 102 0.68 22.57 -3.75
N GLN A 103 1.12 23.48 -2.87
CA GLN A 103 1.38 23.21 -1.46
C GLN A 103 0.12 22.79 -0.68
N THR A 104 -1.06 23.34 -0.99
CA THR A 104 -2.30 23.05 -0.25
C THR A 104 -2.75 21.59 -0.42
N SER A 105 -2.72 21.07 -1.65
CA SER A 105 -3.05 19.67 -1.91
C SER A 105 -1.98 18.72 -1.37
N ALA A 106 -0.71 19.14 -1.37
CA ALA A 106 0.38 18.34 -0.84
C ALA A 106 0.27 18.09 0.67
N MET A 107 -0.22 19.08 1.44
CA MET A 107 -0.44 18.90 2.90
C MET A 107 -1.51 17.84 3.18
N SER A 108 -2.67 17.94 2.54
CA SER A 108 -3.76 16.97 2.73
C SER A 108 -3.37 15.55 2.33
N VAL A 109 -2.55 15.40 1.29
CA VAL A 109 -1.99 14.10 0.90
C VAL A 109 -0.99 13.60 1.93
N ALA A 110 -0.12 14.48 2.46
CA ALA A 110 0.86 14.12 3.49
C ALA A 110 0.17 13.66 4.79
N GLU A 111 -0.93 14.30 5.18
CA GLU A 111 -1.72 13.91 6.36
C GLU A 111 -2.39 12.54 6.16
N ALA A 112 -3.06 12.32 5.02
CA ALA A 112 -3.65 11.03 4.68
C ALA A 112 -2.58 9.92 4.65
N ARG A 113 -1.40 10.22 4.08
CA ARG A 113 -0.26 9.32 4.06
C ARG A 113 0.25 8.98 5.48
N GLY A 114 0.32 9.97 6.36
CA GLY A 114 0.67 9.76 7.78
C GLY A 114 -0.31 8.81 8.48
N VAL A 115 -1.60 8.99 8.24
CA VAL A 115 -2.67 8.11 8.75
C VAL A 115 -2.52 6.68 8.21
N VAL A 116 -2.28 6.52 6.91
CA VAL A 116 -2.03 5.21 6.28
C VAL A 116 -0.82 4.52 6.92
N THR A 117 0.30 5.24 7.04
CA THR A 117 1.54 4.72 7.64
C THR A 117 1.32 4.28 9.09
N LEU A 118 0.61 5.08 9.88
CA LEU A 118 0.26 4.75 11.26
C LEU A 118 -0.61 3.48 11.34
N CYS A 119 -1.63 3.39 10.49
CA CYS A 119 -2.52 2.24 10.42
C CYS A 119 -1.76 0.95 10.08
N LEU A 120 -0.86 0.99 9.09
CA LEU A 120 -0.01 -0.14 8.73
C LEU A 120 0.92 -0.56 9.87
N ALA A 121 1.56 0.41 10.54
CA ALA A 121 2.45 0.16 11.67
C ALA A 121 1.72 -0.50 12.85
N GLN A 122 0.51 -0.04 13.18
CA GLN A 122 -0.31 -0.63 14.24
C GLN A 122 -0.73 -2.07 13.94
N ASN A 123 -0.90 -2.41 12.66
CA ASN A 123 -1.23 -3.75 12.19
C ASN A 123 0.01 -4.61 11.88
N CYS A 124 1.22 -4.11 12.17
CA CYS A 124 2.48 -4.79 11.89
C CYS A 124 2.64 -5.19 10.40
N VAL A 125 2.06 -4.41 9.48
CA VAL A 125 2.19 -4.61 8.03
C VAL A 125 3.37 -3.79 7.52
N PRO A 126 4.47 -4.41 7.04
CA PRO A 126 5.62 -3.70 6.50
C PRO A 126 5.25 -2.95 5.21
N LEU A 127 5.78 -1.73 5.05
CA LEU A 127 5.49 -0.84 3.94
C LEU A 127 6.71 -0.68 3.03
N GLY A 128 6.53 -0.95 1.73
CA GLY A 128 7.47 -0.58 0.68
C GLY A 128 7.02 0.72 0.00
N GLU A 129 7.97 1.63 -0.25
CA GLU A 129 7.71 2.91 -0.90
C GLU A 129 8.47 3.01 -2.23
N TYR A 130 7.78 3.44 -3.29
CA TYR A 130 8.29 3.44 -4.65
C TYR A 130 8.09 4.79 -5.33
N LYS A 131 9.11 5.23 -6.08
CA LYS A 131 9.01 6.45 -6.89
C LYS A 131 8.09 6.24 -8.09
N PRO A 132 7.43 7.29 -8.62
CA PRO A 132 6.56 7.17 -9.80
C PRO A 132 7.21 6.46 -10.99
N ASN A 133 8.47 6.78 -11.28
CA ASN A 133 9.22 6.14 -12.37
C ASN A 133 9.54 4.67 -12.11
N GLN A 134 9.71 4.26 -10.84
CA GLN A 134 9.89 2.85 -10.47
C GLN A 134 8.60 2.06 -10.68
N ILE A 135 7.44 2.65 -10.33
CA ILE A 135 6.13 2.04 -10.56
C ILE A 135 5.90 1.85 -12.06
N LYS A 136 6.12 2.90 -12.86
CA LYS A 136 6.02 2.82 -14.32
C LYS A 136 6.93 1.75 -14.89
N GLN A 137 8.19 1.74 -14.51
CA GLN A 137 9.18 0.77 -14.96
C GLN A 137 8.80 -0.67 -14.59
N ALA A 138 8.35 -0.90 -13.35
CA ALA A 138 7.98 -2.22 -12.87
C ALA A 138 6.75 -2.79 -13.57
N VAL A 139 5.76 -1.94 -13.86
CA VAL A 139 4.49 -2.35 -14.45
C VAL A 139 4.59 -2.48 -15.97
N THR A 140 5.25 -1.54 -16.65
CA THR A 140 5.23 -1.44 -18.12
C THR A 140 6.56 -1.76 -18.80
N GLY A 141 7.63 -1.89 -18.04
CA GLY A 141 8.99 -1.98 -18.58
C GLY A 141 9.60 -0.63 -18.97
N SER A 142 8.89 0.50 -18.81
CA SER A 142 9.36 1.84 -19.15
C SER A 142 9.02 2.87 -18.08
N GLY A 143 10.03 3.52 -17.51
CA GLY A 143 9.83 4.61 -16.54
C GLY A 143 9.19 5.87 -17.12
N ALA A 144 9.13 6.01 -18.45
CA ALA A 144 8.52 7.12 -19.18
C ALA A 144 7.07 6.87 -19.61
N ALA A 145 6.49 5.71 -19.24
CA ALA A 145 5.11 5.36 -19.58
C ALA A 145 4.12 6.43 -19.10
N ASP A 146 3.08 6.67 -19.89
CA ASP A 146 1.95 7.49 -19.48
C ASP A 146 0.98 6.71 -18.56
N LYS A 147 -0.02 7.40 -18.04
CA LYS A 147 -0.97 6.82 -17.10
C LYS A 147 -1.83 5.73 -17.77
N GLU A 148 -2.29 5.96 -18.97
CA GLU A 148 -3.15 5.03 -19.70
C GLU A 148 -2.43 3.70 -19.96
N LEU A 149 -1.16 3.76 -20.29
CA LEU A 149 -0.33 2.58 -20.50
C LEU A 149 -0.15 1.78 -19.20
N VAL A 150 0.07 2.47 -18.07
CA VAL A 150 0.14 1.81 -16.75
C VAL A 150 -1.16 1.09 -16.44
N GLU A 151 -2.32 1.75 -16.56
CA GLU A 151 -3.64 1.16 -16.31
C GLU A 151 -3.88 -0.07 -17.20
N ARG A 152 -3.50 0.00 -18.47
CA ARG A 152 -3.61 -1.13 -19.41
C ARG A 152 -2.74 -2.31 -18.99
N TYR A 153 -1.51 -2.07 -18.55
CA TYR A 153 -0.65 -3.16 -18.09
C TYR A 153 -1.12 -3.74 -16.75
N VAL A 154 -1.64 -2.93 -15.83
CA VAL A 154 -2.30 -3.43 -14.62
C VAL A 154 -3.47 -4.37 -14.98
N GLN A 155 -4.31 -3.96 -15.94
CA GLN A 155 -5.37 -4.81 -16.48
C GLN A 155 -4.84 -6.16 -16.98
N LEU A 156 -3.81 -6.15 -17.82
CA LEU A 156 -3.22 -7.35 -18.42
C LEU A 156 -2.59 -8.27 -17.37
N LEU A 157 -1.79 -7.71 -16.46
CA LEU A 157 -1.10 -8.47 -15.43
C LEU A 157 -2.05 -9.15 -14.44
N LEU A 158 -3.20 -8.52 -14.18
CA LEU A 158 -4.24 -9.06 -13.31
C LEU A 158 -5.31 -9.86 -14.05
N GLY A 159 -5.24 -9.94 -15.39
CA GLY A 159 -6.20 -10.68 -16.23
C GLY A 159 -7.62 -10.12 -16.18
N LEU A 160 -7.78 -8.79 -16.07
CA LEU A 160 -9.09 -8.13 -15.96
C LEU A 160 -9.72 -7.92 -17.34
N ALA A 161 -11.05 -7.96 -17.41
CA ALA A 161 -11.80 -7.69 -18.65
C ALA A 161 -11.69 -6.23 -19.08
N THR A 162 -11.63 -5.30 -18.10
CA THR A 162 -11.50 -3.85 -18.30
C THR A 162 -10.45 -3.29 -17.35
N PRO A 163 -9.84 -2.12 -17.65
CA PRO A 163 -8.96 -1.43 -16.71
C PRO A 163 -9.67 -1.18 -15.37
N PRO A 164 -8.97 -1.32 -14.22
CA PRO A 164 -9.57 -1.06 -12.92
C PRO A 164 -9.95 0.42 -12.79
N LYS A 165 -11.13 0.68 -12.25
CA LYS A 165 -11.64 2.03 -11.97
C LYS A 165 -12.16 2.11 -10.54
N PRO A 166 -12.10 3.29 -9.89
CA PRO A 166 -11.54 4.55 -10.40
C PRO A 166 -10.00 4.54 -10.41
N ASP A 167 -9.40 5.59 -10.96
CA ASP A 167 -7.97 5.74 -11.20
C ASP A 167 -7.11 5.50 -9.95
N HIS A 168 -7.51 6.04 -8.79
CA HIS A 168 -6.81 5.81 -7.52
C HIS A 168 -6.66 4.32 -7.16
N ALA A 169 -7.65 3.50 -7.51
CA ALA A 169 -7.55 2.05 -7.30
C ALA A 169 -6.56 1.39 -8.27
N ALA A 170 -6.49 1.88 -9.53
CA ALA A 170 -5.51 1.43 -10.49
C ALA A 170 -4.07 1.78 -10.06
N ASP A 171 -3.87 3.00 -9.55
CA ASP A 171 -2.57 3.46 -9.03
C ASP A 171 -2.13 2.62 -7.81
N ALA A 172 -3.06 2.32 -6.91
CA ALA A 172 -2.81 1.44 -5.77
C ALA A 172 -2.41 0.00 -6.22
N LEU A 173 -3.11 -0.57 -7.19
CA LEU A 173 -2.78 -1.89 -7.74
C LEU A 173 -1.42 -1.90 -8.44
N ALA A 174 -1.06 -0.82 -9.15
CA ALA A 174 0.26 -0.65 -9.75
C ALA A 174 1.36 -0.65 -8.68
N GLY A 175 1.14 0.01 -7.53
CA GLY A 175 2.01 -0.02 -6.37
C GLY A 175 2.21 -1.44 -5.81
N ALA A 176 1.14 -2.20 -5.66
CA ALA A 176 1.20 -3.58 -5.19
C ALA A 176 1.98 -4.50 -6.13
N ILE A 177 1.77 -4.40 -7.45
CA ILE A 177 2.52 -5.14 -8.48
C ILE A 177 4.00 -4.78 -8.41
N THR A 178 4.31 -3.49 -8.29
CA THR A 178 5.68 -2.98 -8.16
C THR A 178 6.38 -3.59 -6.95
N HIS A 179 5.70 -3.65 -5.82
CA HIS A 179 6.26 -4.22 -4.59
C HIS A 179 6.71 -5.67 -4.78
N VAL A 180 5.91 -6.47 -5.45
CA VAL A 180 6.27 -7.87 -5.76
C VAL A 180 7.53 -7.96 -6.62
N HIS A 181 7.65 -7.09 -7.63
CA HIS A 181 8.82 -7.09 -8.52
C HIS A 181 10.12 -6.66 -7.83
N PHE A 182 10.05 -5.69 -6.89
CA PHE A 182 11.23 -5.14 -6.22
C PHE A 182 11.64 -5.88 -4.95
N SER A 183 10.68 -6.42 -4.20
CA SER A 183 10.98 -7.08 -2.91
C SER A 183 11.51 -8.51 -3.05
N GLY A 184 11.61 -9.03 -4.27
CA GLY A 184 12.14 -10.37 -4.53
C GLY A 184 11.31 -11.50 -3.89
N PRO A 185 11.77 -12.76 -3.96
CA PRO A 185 11.18 -13.84 -3.20
C PRO A 185 11.35 -13.57 -1.70
N LEU A 186 10.32 -13.89 -0.90
CA LEU A 186 10.39 -13.79 0.57
C LEU A 186 11.68 -14.46 1.04
N GLN A 187 12.60 -13.67 1.62
CA GLN A 187 13.73 -14.23 2.33
C GLN A 187 13.17 -15.02 3.53
N GLN A 188 13.34 -16.33 3.47
CA GLN A 188 12.94 -17.28 4.50
C GLN A 188 13.77 -17.12 5.77
#